data_ca39f5019ce5d9f7c41f93a92b4aa539
#
_entry.id   ca39f5019ce5d9f7c41f93a92b4aa539
#
_cell.length_a   1.000
_cell.length_b   1.000
_cell.length_c   1.000
_cell.angle_alpha   90.00
_cell.angle_beta   90.00
_cell.angle_gamma   90.00
#
_symmetry.space_group_name_H-M   'P 1'
#
loop_
_entity.id
_entity.type
_entity.pdbx_description
1 polymer ?
#
loop_
_entity_poly.entity_id
_entity_poly.type
_entity_poly.pdbx_seq_one_letter_code
_entity_poly.pdbx_strand_id
1 'polypeptide(L)'
;MKPDYFLDTNILIYATSLAPDHAAKAPMARAWLQRQDWGISTQVLMEFYANARQAQHRLLPTAAEDFVRALASSRPVQAVDKEIVLEALALRNRCYLSHWDAAILSSARRLGAHTVISEDMEHGRNYDGVTVQNPFLAIAP
;
A
#
# COMPACT_ATOMS: atom_id res chain seq x y z
N MET A 1 7.09 16.97 -6.18
CA MET A 1 8.07 15.92 -6.40
C MET A 1 7.41 14.57 -6.49
N LYS A 2 7.84 13.72 -7.44
CA LYS A 2 7.32 12.35 -7.54
C LYS A 2 7.92 11.49 -6.44
N PRO A 3 7.13 10.68 -5.73
CA PRO A 3 7.68 9.73 -4.79
C PRO A 3 8.39 8.59 -5.52
N ASP A 4 9.42 8.03 -4.91
CA ASP A 4 10.11 6.86 -5.46
C ASP A 4 9.35 5.57 -5.19
N TYR A 5 8.62 5.51 -4.09
CA TYR A 5 7.95 4.31 -3.60
C TYR A 5 6.45 4.55 -3.44
N PHE A 6 5.71 3.46 -3.57
CA PHE A 6 4.28 3.42 -3.28
C PHE A 6 4.05 2.34 -2.23
N LEU A 7 3.35 2.66 -1.15
CA LEU A 7 3.06 1.69 -0.09
C LEU A 7 1.69 1.08 -0.28
N ASP A 8 1.65 -0.26 -0.34
CA ASP A 8 0.40 -0.99 -0.32
C ASP A 8 -0.22 -0.97 1.08
N THR A 9 -1.50 -1.24 1.16
CA THR A 9 -2.28 -1.16 2.40
C THR A 9 -1.71 -1.99 3.54
N ASN A 10 -1.16 -3.19 3.24
CA ASN A 10 -0.63 -4.06 4.29
C ASN A 10 0.49 -3.41 5.11
N ILE A 11 1.29 -2.54 4.48
CA ILE A 11 2.36 -1.83 5.19
C ILE A 11 1.76 -0.91 6.27
N LEU A 12 0.71 -0.18 5.92
CA LEU A 12 0.03 0.72 6.86
C LEU A 12 -0.64 -0.07 8.00
N ILE A 13 -1.23 -1.20 7.67
CA ILE A 13 -1.88 -2.07 8.65
C ILE A 13 -0.87 -2.59 9.66
N TYR A 14 0.26 -3.15 9.19
CA TYR A 14 1.28 -3.69 10.11
C TYR A 14 1.90 -2.59 10.97
N ALA A 15 2.09 -1.40 10.42
CA ALA A 15 2.69 -0.29 11.17
C ALA A 15 1.81 0.19 12.33
N THR A 16 0.49 0.08 12.20
CA THR A 16 -0.48 0.61 13.17
C THR A 16 -1.18 -0.48 13.99
N SER A 17 -1.11 -1.74 13.56
CA SER A 17 -1.81 -2.84 14.21
C SER A 17 -1.26 -3.13 15.60
N LEU A 18 -2.16 -3.45 16.53
CA LEU A 18 -1.83 -3.92 17.88
C LEU A 18 -1.99 -5.44 17.99
N ALA A 19 -2.32 -6.13 16.89
CA ALA A 19 -2.50 -7.58 16.89
C ALA A 19 -1.15 -8.28 17.15
N PRO A 20 -1.09 -9.28 18.05
CA PRO A 20 0.15 -10.01 18.32
C PRO A 20 0.75 -10.68 17.08
N ASP A 21 -0.09 -11.13 16.16
CA ASP A 21 0.36 -11.79 14.93
C ASP A 21 1.15 -10.85 14.01
N HIS A 22 1.00 -9.54 14.18
CA HIS A 22 1.69 -8.54 13.37
C HIS A 22 2.97 -8.00 14.03
N ALA A 23 3.28 -8.43 15.25
CA ALA A 23 4.37 -7.86 16.04
C ALA A 23 5.73 -7.98 15.36
N ALA A 24 5.98 -9.08 14.63
CA ALA A 24 7.26 -9.30 13.95
C ALA A 24 7.45 -8.35 12.76
N LYS A 25 6.37 -7.99 12.07
CA LYS A 25 6.42 -7.13 10.87
C LYS A 25 6.33 -5.64 11.19
N ALA A 26 5.79 -5.29 12.34
CA ALA A 26 5.52 -3.91 12.71
C ALA A 26 6.76 -2.99 12.67
N PRO A 27 7.92 -3.38 13.20
CA PRO A 27 9.10 -2.51 13.16
C PRO A 27 9.53 -2.15 11.73
N MET A 28 9.54 -3.10 10.81
CA MET A 28 9.89 -2.88 9.41
C MET A 28 8.86 -1.95 8.75
N ALA A 29 7.57 -2.20 8.98
CA ALA A 29 6.52 -1.36 8.43
C ALA A 29 6.60 0.08 8.95
N ARG A 30 6.88 0.26 10.24
CA ARG A 30 7.06 1.60 10.83
C ARG A 30 8.26 2.32 10.25
N ALA A 31 9.34 1.59 9.97
CA ALA A 31 10.52 2.18 9.33
C ALA A 31 10.17 2.74 7.95
N TRP A 32 9.32 2.06 7.19
CA TRP A 32 8.83 2.58 5.91
C TRP A 32 8.02 3.86 6.08
N LEU A 33 7.13 3.92 7.07
CA LEU A 33 6.34 5.13 7.32
C LEU A 33 7.18 6.35 7.63
N GLN A 34 8.35 6.17 8.25
CA GLN A 34 9.23 7.27 8.62
C GLN A 34 10.01 7.86 7.45
N ARG A 35 10.04 7.15 6.32
CA ARG A 35 10.67 7.67 5.10
C ARG A 35 9.81 8.80 4.52
N GLN A 36 10.43 9.65 3.69
CA GLN A 36 9.76 10.79 3.06
C GLN A 36 9.45 10.57 1.58
N ASP A 37 9.93 9.48 0.99
CA ASP A 37 9.95 9.26 -0.45
C ASP A 37 8.85 8.30 -0.94
N TRP A 38 7.70 8.28 -0.28
CA TRP A 38 6.62 7.39 -0.68
C TRP A 38 5.28 8.11 -0.78
N GLY A 39 4.41 7.53 -1.60
CA GLY A 39 3.02 7.95 -1.77
C GLY A 39 2.07 6.76 -1.71
N ILE A 40 0.80 7.04 -1.83
CA ILE A 40 -0.30 6.07 -1.79
C ILE A 40 -1.39 6.47 -2.78
N SER A 41 -2.51 5.74 -2.77
CA SER A 41 -3.69 6.08 -3.56
C SER A 41 -4.92 6.21 -2.67
N THR A 42 -6.01 6.73 -3.23
CA THR A 42 -7.30 6.78 -2.56
C THR A 42 -7.80 5.38 -2.21
N GLN A 43 -7.51 4.38 -3.04
CA GLN A 43 -7.82 2.98 -2.72
C GLN A 43 -7.15 2.54 -1.42
N VAL A 44 -5.85 2.86 -1.26
CA VAL A 44 -5.11 2.51 -0.05
C VAL A 44 -5.72 3.16 1.18
N LEU A 45 -6.15 4.42 1.08
CA LEU A 45 -6.82 5.11 2.20
C LEU A 45 -8.11 4.39 2.60
N MET A 46 -8.92 3.99 1.62
CA MET A 46 -10.19 3.30 1.87
C MET A 46 -9.97 1.91 2.45
N GLU A 47 -9.04 1.15 1.88
CA GLU A 47 -8.73 -0.20 2.36
C GLU A 47 -8.14 -0.16 3.77
N PHE A 48 -7.27 0.81 4.05
CA PHE A 48 -6.72 0.97 5.38
C PHE A 48 -7.82 1.23 6.40
N TYR A 49 -8.70 2.18 6.14
CA TYR A 49 -9.77 2.51 7.08
C TYR A 49 -10.68 1.31 7.35
N ALA A 50 -11.08 0.60 6.30
CA ALA A 50 -11.94 -0.56 6.42
C ALA A 50 -11.27 -1.69 7.23
N ASN A 51 -9.98 -1.95 6.97
CA ASN A 51 -9.27 -3.06 7.60
C ASN A 51 -8.78 -2.73 9.02
N ALA A 52 -8.34 -1.51 9.25
CA ALA A 52 -7.82 -1.10 10.56
C ALA A 52 -8.89 -1.14 11.66
N ARG A 53 -10.16 -1.02 11.28
CA ARG A 53 -11.28 -1.07 12.22
C ARG A 53 -11.67 -2.48 12.63
N GLN A 54 -11.13 -3.49 11.99
CA GLN A 54 -11.43 -4.87 12.35
C GLN A 54 -10.86 -5.20 13.73
N ALA A 55 -11.61 -5.98 14.51
CA ALA A 55 -11.27 -6.29 15.90
C ALA A 55 -9.87 -6.88 16.05
N GLN A 56 -9.43 -7.67 15.08
CA GLN A 56 -8.11 -8.30 15.09
C GLN A 56 -6.96 -7.29 15.05
N HIS A 57 -7.16 -6.11 14.48
CA HIS A 57 -6.12 -5.08 14.42
C HIS A 57 -6.15 -4.16 15.64
N ARG A 58 -7.24 -4.12 16.38
CA ARG A 58 -7.43 -3.41 17.65
C ARG A 58 -7.27 -1.88 17.56
N LEU A 59 -7.34 -1.33 16.35
CA LEU A 59 -7.26 0.12 16.20
C LEU A 59 -8.64 0.75 16.39
N LEU A 60 -8.73 1.77 17.23
CA LEU A 60 -10.00 2.48 17.45
C LEU A 60 -10.44 3.20 16.18
N PRO A 61 -11.78 3.27 15.90
CA PRO A 61 -12.27 3.98 14.72
C PRO A 61 -11.79 5.43 14.61
N THR A 62 -11.73 6.16 15.73
CA THR A 62 -11.23 7.55 15.74
C THR A 62 -9.76 7.62 15.41
N ALA A 63 -8.94 6.69 15.89
CA ALA A 63 -7.52 6.63 15.57
C ALA A 63 -7.31 6.30 14.09
N ALA A 64 -8.09 5.38 13.53
CA ALA A 64 -8.02 5.05 12.12
C ALA A 64 -8.39 6.25 11.24
N GLU A 65 -9.45 6.98 11.60
CA GLU A 65 -9.86 8.18 10.88
C GLU A 65 -8.78 9.26 10.93
N ASP A 66 -8.23 9.52 12.11
CA ASP A 66 -7.18 10.52 12.28
C ASP A 66 -5.94 10.17 11.43
N PHE A 67 -5.58 8.91 11.37
CA PHE A 67 -4.46 8.45 10.55
C PHE A 67 -4.72 8.67 9.05
N VAL A 68 -5.93 8.34 8.58
CA VAL A 68 -6.33 8.58 7.18
C VAL A 68 -6.24 10.08 6.84
N ARG A 69 -6.76 10.94 7.73
CA ARG A 69 -6.72 12.39 7.50
C ARG A 69 -5.28 12.91 7.47
N ALA A 70 -4.43 12.41 8.35
CA ALA A 70 -3.01 12.80 8.38
C ALA A 70 -2.29 12.36 7.10
N LEU A 71 -2.52 11.15 6.64
CA LEU A 71 -1.94 10.66 5.38
C LEU A 71 -2.40 11.50 4.19
N ALA A 72 -3.71 11.77 4.12
CA ALA A 72 -4.28 12.51 3.01
C ALA A 72 -3.69 13.93 2.90
N SER A 73 -3.31 14.54 4.03
CA SER A 73 -2.77 15.91 4.04
C SER A 73 -1.25 15.96 3.94
N SER A 74 -0.53 14.86 4.23
CA SER A 74 0.94 14.88 4.33
C SER A 74 1.66 14.11 3.22
N ARG A 75 0.97 13.26 2.46
CA ARG A 75 1.60 12.41 1.45
C ARG A 75 1.01 12.64 0.07
N PRO A 76 1.77 12.36 -1.00
CA PRO A 76 1.20 12.28 -2.34
C PRO A 76 0.16 11.17 -2.39
N VAL A 77 -1.05 11.51 -2.81
CA VAL A 77 -2.16 10.55 -2.91
C VAL A 77 -2.70 10.58 -4.34
N GLN A 78 -2.58 9.46 -5.03
CA GLN A 78 -3.12 9.30 -6.38
C GLN A 78 -4.62 8.98 -6.32
N ALA A 79 -5.44 9.82 -6.94
CA ALA A 79 -6.85 9.50 -7.10
C ALA A 79 -7.00 8.33 -8.07
N VAL A 80 -7.79 7.33 -7.68
CA VAL A 80 -8.13 6.23 -8.58
C VAL A 80 -9.28 6.71 -9.46
N ASP A 81 -8.93 7.18 -10.63
CA ASP A 81 -9.90 7.70 -11.61
C ASP A 81 -10.33 6.62 -12.62
N LYS A 82 -11.18 7.00 -13.55
CA LYS A 82 -11.69 6.07 -14.56
C LYS A 82 -10.54 5.46 -15.39
N GLU A 83 -9.57 6.26 -15.75
CA GLU A 83 -8.43 5.80 -16.56
C GLU A 83 -7.63 4.74 -15.83
N ILE A 84 -7.40 4.92 -14.53
CA ILE A 84 -6.70 3.90 -13.70
C ILE A 84 -7.50 2.61 -13.64
N VAL A 85 -8.82 2.68 -13.51
CA VAL A 85 -9.67 1.48 -13.52
C VAL A 85 -9.49 0.70 -14.83
N LEU A 86 -9.51 1.40 -15.96
CA LEU A 86 -9.34 0.75 -17.27
C LEU A 86 -7.94 0.20 -17.47
N GLU A 87 -6.90 0.93 -17.07
CA GLU A 87 -5.53 0.45 -17.11
C GLU A 87 -5.34 -0.80 -16.24
N ALA A 88 -5.97 -0.81 -15.07
CA ALA A 88 -5.92 -1.96 -14.16
C ALA A 88 -6.55 -3.21 -14.76
N LEU A 89 -7.67 -3.06 -15.47
CA LEU A 89 -8.29 -4.19 -16.18
C LEU A 89 -7.35 -4.77 -17.24
N ALA A 90 -6.69 -3.91 -18.01
CA ALA A 90 -5.75 -4.35 -19.02
C ALA A 90 -4.54 -5.06 -18.40
N LEU A 91 -3.98 -4.51 -17.33
CA LEU A 91 -2.84 -5.10 -16.64
C LEU A 91 -3.20 -6.44 -16.00
N ARG A 92 -4.37 -6.53 -15.36
CA ARG A 92 -4.88 -7.77 -14.80
C ARG A 92 -4.95 -8.89 -15.83
N ASN A 93 -5.46 -8.56 -17.00
CA ASN A 93 -5.62 -9.56 -18.06
C ASN A 93 -4.27 -10.07 -18.59
N ARG A 94 -3.25 -9.20 -18.64
CA ARG A 94 -1.90 -9.60 -19.10
C ARG A 94 -1.12 -10.35 -18.04
N CYS A 95 -1.30 -10.02 -16.76
CA CYS A 95 -0.42 -10.48 -15.69
C CYS A 95 -1.10 -11.41 -14.68
N TYR A 96 -2.37 -11.73 -14.88
CA TYR A 96 -3.13 -12.65 -14.01
C TYR A 96 -3.16 -12.19 -12.54
N LEU A 97 -3.32 -10.90 -12.34
CA LEU A 97 -3.45 -10.29 -11.02
C LEU A 97 -4.93 -10.16 -10.62
N SER A 98 -5.18 -9.96 -9.32
CA SER A 98 -6.49 -9.43 -8.91
C SER A 98 -6.65 -8.03 -9.45
N HIS A 99 -7.90 -7.59 -9.65
CA HIS A 99 -8.15 -6.22 -10.09
C HIS A 99 -7.62 -5.19 -9.09
N TRP A 100 -7.72 -5.48 -7.80
CA TRP A 100 -7.26 -4.60 -6.74
C TRP A 100 -5.73 -4.42 -6.76
N ASP A 101 -4.99 -5.51 -6.94
CA ASP A 101 -3.53 -5.44 -7.08
C ASP A 101 -3.12 -4.71 -8.35
N ALA A 102 -3.83 -4.95 -9.46
CA ALA A 102 -3.59 -4.22 -10.70
C ALA A 102 -3.84 -2.72 -10.54
N ALA A 103 -4.86 -2.34 -9.78
CA ALA A 103 -5.14 -0.93 -9.50
C ALA A 103 -4.05 -0.28 -8.62
N ILE A 104 -3.48 -1.02 -7.68
CA ILE A 104 -2.33 -0.56 -6.89
C ILE A 104 -1.14 -0.25 -7.81
N LEU A 105 -0.81 -1.17 -8.70
CA LEU A 105 0.31 -1.00 -9.64
C LEU A 105 0.07 0.16 -10.61
N SER A 106 -1.14 0.26 -11.14
CA SER A 106 -1.49 1.35 -12.05
C SER A 106 -1.45 2.72 -11.37
N SER A 107 -1.89 2.79 -10.11
CA SER A 107 -1.81 4.02 -9.31
C SER A 107 -0.37 4.42 -9.03
N ALA A 108 0.48 3.45 -8.67
CA ALA A 108 1.90 3.69 -8.43
C ALA A 108 2.58 4.24 -9.70
N ARG A 109 2.30 3.64 -10.85
CA ARG A 109 2.82 4.10 -12.13
C ARG A 109 2.38 5.52 -12.44
N ARG A 110 1.11 5.82 -12.27
CA ARG A 110 0.56 7.16 -12.52
C ARG A 110 1.19 8.20 -11.60
N LEU A 111 1.42 7.85 -10.34
CA LEU A 111 2.05 8.72 -9.36
C LEU A 111 3.52 8.98 -9.65
N GLY A 112 4.15 8.12 -10.44
CA GLY A 112 5.55 8.21 -10.80
C GLY A 112 6.47 7.41 -9.90
N ALA A 113 5.93 6.55 -9.04
CA ALA A 113 6.73 5.64 -8.22
C ALA A 113 7.23 4.47 -9.06
N HIS A 114 8.49 4.09 -8.86
CA HIS A 114 9.08 2.95 -9.58
C HIS A 114 8.98 1.63 -8.83
N THR A 115 8.62 1.66 -7.54
CA THR A 115 8.56 0.46 -6.71
C THR A 115 7.36 0.50 -5.78
N VAL A 116 6.61 -0.59 -5.74
CA VAL A 116 5.53 -0.82 -4.78
C VAL A 116 6.06 -1.70 -3.66
N ILE A 117 5.89 -1.25 -2.43
CA ILE A 117 6.24 -2.00 -1.23
C ILE A 117 5.00 -2.76 -0.78
N SER A 118 5.03 -4.09 -0.90
CA SER A 118 3.88 -4.96 -0.63
C SER A 118 4.32 -6.39 -0.38
N GLU A 119 3.59 -7.10 0.48
CA GLU A 119 3.79 -8.54 0.65
C GLU A 119 2.86 -9.40 -0.21
N ASP A 120 1.87 -8.77 -0.87
CA ASP A 120 0.78 -9.51 -1.54
C ASP A 120 1.07 -9.88 -2.99
N MET A 121 2.12 -9.31 -3.58
CA MET A 121 2.48 -9.54 -4.98
C MET A 121 3.86 -10.16 -5.06
N GLU A 122 4.21 -10.65 -6.28
CA GLU A 122 5.46 -11.36 -6.49
C GLU A 122 6.68 -10.45 -6.30
N HIS A 123 7.50 -10.77 -5.33
CA HIS A 123 8.72 -10.01 -5.04
C HIS A 123 9.67 -10.00 -6.22
N GLY A 124 10.16 -8.82 -6.58
CA GLY A 124 11.14 -8.63 -7.64
C GLY A 124 10.55 -8.56 -9.04
N ARG A 125 9.24 -8.82 -9.21
CA ARG A 125 8.63 -8.78 -10.54
C ARG A 125 8.40 -7.33 -10.97
N ASN A 126 8.69 -7.09 -12.25
CA ASN A 126 8.43 -5.79 -12.90
C ASN A 126 7.12 -5.87 -13.67
N TYR A 127 6.20 -4.93 -13.36
CA TYR A 127 4.91 -4.80 -14.01
C TYR A 127 4.90 -3.48 -14.78
N ASP A 128 5.26 -3.52 -16.05
CA ASP A 128 5.26 -2.33 -16.93
C ASP A 128 6.05 -1.15 -16.34
N GLY A 129 7.20 -1.41 -15.73
CA GLY A 129 8.07 -0.39 -15.18
C GLY A 129 7.95 -0.18 -13.69
N VAL A 130 7.00 -0.85 -13.02
CA VAL A 130 6.84 -0.80 -11.56
C VAL A 130 7.25 -2.14 -10.97
N THR A 131 8.26 -2.13 -10.11
CA THR A 131 8.77 -3.34 -9.45
C THR A 131 8.13 -3.50 -8.09
N VAL A 132 7.82 -4.74 -7.70
CA VAL A 132 7.32 -5.05 -6.37
C VAL A 132 8.47 -5.48 -5.46
N GLN A 133 8.50 -4.93 -4.26
CA GLN A 133 9.44 -5.32 -3.21
C GLN A 133 8.67 -5.72 -1.96
N ASN A 134 8.87 -6.96 -1.50
CA ASN A 134 8.32 -7.42 -0.23
C ASN A 134 9.37 -7.17 0.87
N PRO A 135 9.14 -6.24 1.80
CA PRO A 135 10.13 -5.87 2.80
C PRO A 135 10.26 -6.89 3.93
N PHE A 136 9.36 -7.88 3.97
CA PHE A 136 9.27 -8.83 5.09
C PHE A 136 9.95 -10.18 4.82
N LEU A 137 10.56 -10.38 3.67
CA LEU A 137 11.14 -11.68 3.30
C LEU A 137 12.26 -12.14 4.23
N ALA A 138 12.98 -11.22 4.86
CA ALA A 138 14.06 -11.55 5.79
C ALA A 138 13.54 -11.81 7.21
N ILE A 139 12.25 -11.65 7.46
CA ILE A 139 11.66 -11.84 8.77
C ILE A 139 11.20 -13.29 8.90
N ALA A 140 11.62 -13.97 9.99
CA ALA A 140 11.21 -15.34 10.27
C ALA A 140 9.68 -15.42 10.42
N PRO A 141 9.05 -16.50 9.88
CA PRO A 141 7.61 -16.68 9.98
C PRO A 141 7.12 -16.85 11.42
#